data_7fddfd95fe68b0c29d13297c7866ba52
#
_entry.id   7fddfd95fe68b0c29d13297c7866ba52
#
_cell.length_a   1.000
_cell.length_b   1.000
_cell.length_c   1.000
_cell.angle_alpha   90.00
_cell.angle_beta   90.00
_cell.angle_gamma   90.00
#
_symmetry.space_group_name_H-M   'P 1'
#
loop_
_entity.id
_entity.type
_entity.pdbx_description
1 polymer ?
#
loop_
_entity_poly.entity_id
_entity_poly.type
_entity_poly.pdbx_seq_one_letter_code
_entity_poly.pdbx_strand_id
1 'polypeptide(L)'
;MAYPEVPLWLDLARLARDFAVSGAAALRSRPDLAGVERHCLFIGAPRNGHSLIGALLDAHPQMVVAHELGVPRYLAARFSRRQVLCLLAANARREAARGRRHIHYSHAVPGQWQGRFRDLRVIGDKHGEGFLLSVQARPWLTATLLERFAPAYFIHVVRNPYDALASVATSSKRGQSPERAIAYFEGLYRTLELVRGQLAPERLFLLRFEQFLEAPRERLAETCAYLGVDAPAGYLDACAAIVLTRPGDQRGLVQCDAAA
;
A
#
# COMPACT_ATOMS: atom_id res chain seq x y z
N MET A 1 -15.80 -8.76 11.16
CA MET A 1 -15.77 -9.88 10.19
C MET A 1 -14.31 -10.13 9.84
N ALA A 2 -13.81 -11.32 10.13
CA ALA A 2 -12.55 -11.75 9.55
C ALA A 2 -12.67 -11.71 8.02
N TYR A 3 -11.61 -11.35 7.29
CA TYR A 3 -11.46 -11.75 5.90
C TYR A 3 -11.94 -13.21 5.78
N PRO A 4 -12.58 -13.62 4.67
CA PRO A 4 -12.85 -15.02 4.47
C PRO A 4 -11.54 -15.75 4.75
N GLU A 5 -11.52 -16.52 5.82
CA GLU A 5 -10.32 -17.23 6.24
C GLU A 5 -9.92 -18.10 5.07
N VAL A 6 -8.83 -17.72 4.42
CA VAL A 6 -8.19 -18.61 3.46
C VAL A 6 -7.89 -19.88 4.25
N PRO A 7 -8.36 -21.05 3.81
CA PRO A 7 -8.11 -22.28 4.55
C PRO A 7 -6.62 -22.37 4.90
N LEU A 8 -6.31 -22.68 6.14
CA LEU A 8 -4.95 -22.67 6.69
C LEU A 8 -3.95 -23.44 5.80
N TRP A 9 -4.39 -24.53 5.21
CA TRP A 9 -3.55 -25.35 4.30
C TRP A 9 -3.21 -24.63 2.99
N LEU A 10 -4.13 -23.80 2.43
CA LEU A 10 -3.87 -23.00 1.24
C LEU A 10 -2.88 -21.86 1.54
N ASP A 11 -2.97 -21.27 2.71
CA ASP A 11 -2.02 -20.22 3.12
C ASP A 11 -0.63 -20.84 3.38
N LEU A 12 -0.56 -22.01 4.00
CA LEU A 12 0.69 -22.74 4.22
C LEU A 12 1.33 -23.18 2.89
N ALA A 13 0.57 -23.75 1.96
CA ALA A 13 1.07 -24.15 0.64
C ALA A 13 1.61 -22.93 -0.15
N ARG A 14 0.92 -21.80 -0.08
CA ARG A 14 1.36 -20.54 -0.67
C ARG A 14 2.65 -20.04 -0.03
N LEU A 15 2.73 -20.04 1.29
CA LEU A 15 3.94 -19.64 2.02
C LEU A 15 5.12 -20.55 1.70
N ALA A 16 4.92 -21.87 1.65
CA ALA A 16 5.97 -22.82 1.29
C ALA A 16 6.52 -22.58 -0.13
N ARG A 17 5.63 -22.39 -1.11
CA ARG A 17 6.01 -22.03 -2.47
C ARG A 17 6.75 -20.70 -2.52
N ASP A 18 6.24 -19.68 -1.86
CA ASP A 18 6.84 -18.34 -1.86
C ASP A 18 8.21 -18.38 -1.17
N PHE A 19 8.38 -19.23 -0.13
CA PHE A 19 9.65 -19.44 0.53
C PHE A 19 10.69 -20.06 -0.41
N ALA A 20 10.33 -21.13 -1.11
CA ALA A 20 11.23 -21.81 -2.05
C ALA A 20 11.63 -20.88 -3.22
N VAL A 21 10.64 -20.22 -3.85
CA VAL A 21 10.87 -19.32 -4.98
C VAL A 21 11.69 -18.10 -4.58
N SER A 22 11.36 -17.47 -3.46
CA SER A 22 12.11 -16.29 -2.98
C SER A 22 13.50 -16.68 -2.45
N GLY A 23 13.65 -17.85 -1.86
CA GLY A 23 14.95 -18.40 -1.43
C GLY A 23 15.89 -18.58 -2.62
N ALA A 24 15.43 -19.25 -3.67
CA ALA A 24 16.20 -19.42 -4.91
C ALA A 24 16.53 -18.05 -5.57
N ALA A 25 15.60 -17.11 -5.58
CA ALA A 25 15.82 -15.76 -6.11
C ALA A 25 16.83 -14.98 -5.25
N ALA A 26 16.80 -15.13 -3.94
CA ALA A 26 17.73 -14.48 -3.03
C ALA A 26 19.16 -15.02 -3.17
N LEU A 27 19.33 -16.32 -3.43
CA LEU A 27 20.64 -16.94 -3.65
C LEU A 27 21.30 -16.49 -4.96
N ARG A 28 20.50 -16.23 -6.00
CA ARG A 28 21.00 -15.81 -7.33
C ARG A 28 21.51 -14.38 -7.38
N SER A 29 22.02 -13.83 -6.27
CA SER A 29 22.62 -12.49 -6.16
C SER A 29 22.08 -11.51 -7.20
N ARG A 30 20.95 -10.88 -6.91
CA ARG A 30 20.52 -9.73 -7.71
C ARG A 30 21.15 -8.47 -7.10
N PRO A 31 22.22 -7.94 -7.70
CA PRO A 31 22.80 -6.66 -7.26
C PRO A 31 21.78 -5.55 -7.27
N ASP A 32 20.75 -5.67 -8.10
CA ASP A 32 19.67 -4.69 -8.30
C ASP A 32 18.90 -4.32 -7.01
N LEU A 33 18.86 -5.21 -5.99
CA LEU A 33 18.22 -4.92 -4.70
C LEU A 33 19.20 -4.43 -3.63
N ALA A 34 20.49 -4.37 -3.92
CA ALA A 34 21.50 -3.92 -2.96
C ALA A 34 21.44 -2.41 -2.71
N GLY A 35 20.95 -1.64 -3.69
CA GLY A 35 20.81 -0.18 -3.62
C GLY A 35 19.59 0.29 -2.80
N VAL A 36 18.81 -0.60 -2.22
CA VAL A 36 17.62 -0.21 -1.44
C VAL A 36 18.03 0.51 -0.15
N GLU A 37 17.71 1.80 -0.10
CA GLU A 37 18.00 2.69 1.03
C GLU A 37 16.80 2.85 1.97
N ARG A 38 15.58 2.76 1.47
CA ARG A 38 14.34 3.00 2.24
C ARG A 38 13.27 1.94 1.95
N HIS A 39 12.52 1.62 2.99
CA HIS A 39 11.35 0.75 2.89
C HIS A 39 10.09 1.56 3.10
N CYS A 40 9.20 1.58 2.10
CA CYS A 40 7.94 2.33 2.12
C CYS A 40 6.76 1.40 2.43
N LEU A 41 6.02 1.70 3.49
CA LEU A 41 4.87 0.92 3.92
C LEU A 41 3.65 1.82 4.06
N PHE A 42 2.52 1.33 3.62
CA PHE A 42 1.25 2.04 3.79
C PHE A 42 0.55 1.56 5.05
N ILE A 43 -0.04 2.51 5.79
CA ILE A 43 -0.91 2.25 6.93
C ILE A 43 -2.20 3.08 6.80
N GLY A 44 -3.30 2.58 7.34
CA GLY A 44 -4.57 3.30 7.37
C GLY A 44 -5.76 2.45 6.96
N ALA A 45 -6.96 3.05 7.08
CA ALA A 45 -8.22 2.41 6.79
C ALA A 45 -8.41 2.13 5.29
N PRO A 46 -9.25 1.15 4.90
CA PRO A 46 -9.54 0.87 3.51
C PRO A 46 -10.25 2.05 2.82
N ARG A 47 -10.24 2.06 1.49
CA ARG A 47 -10.94 3.04 0.63
C ARG A 47 -10.40 4.46 0.71
N ASN A 48 -9.24 4.67 1.28
CA ASN A 48 -8.57 5.98 1.41
C ASN A 48 -7.70 6.36 0.20
N GLY A 49 -7.74 5.60 -0.91
CA GLY A 49 -6.96 5.93 -2.11
C GLY A 49 -5.56 5.29 -2.18
N HIS A 50 -5.20 4.43 -1.23
CA HIS A 50 -3.89 3.76 -1.19
C HIS A 50 -3.48 3.13 -2.51
N SER A 51 -4.42 2.50 -3.26
CA SER A 51 -4.12 1.79 -4.51
C SER A 51 -3.65 2.73 -5.62
N LEU A 52 -4.25 3.92 -5.72
CA LEU A 52 -3.80 4.96 -6.65
C LEU A 52 -2.39 5.42 -6.27
N ILE A 53 -2.22 5.89 -5.03
CA ILE A 53 -0.93 6.42 -4.56
C ILE A 53 0.19 5.38 -4.72
N GLY A 54 -0.05 4.13 -4.31
CA GLY A 54 0.95 3.06 -4.46
C GLY A 54 1.30 2.77 -5.92
N ALA A 55 0.33 2.85 -6.84
CA ALA A 55 0.59 2.66 -8.27
C ALA A 55 1.38 3.82 -8.89
N LEU A 56 1.12 5.06 -8.44
CA LEU A 56 1.88 6.23 -8.89
C LEU A 56 3.33 6.19 -8.38
N LEU A 57 3.56 5.80 -7.13
CA LEU A 57 4.92 5.62 -6.60
C LEU A 57 5.66 4.49 -7.33
N ASP A 58 4.98 3.38 -7.66
CA ASP A 58 5.58 2.29 -8.46
C ASP A 58 5.90 2.71 -9.91
N ALA A 59 5.36 3.82 -10.39
CA ALA A 59 5.68 4.38 -11.70
C ALA A 59 7.02 5.13 -11.73
N HIS A 60 7.64 5.37 -10.56
CA HIS A 60 8.90 6.07 -10.45
C HIS A 60 10.10 5.16 -10.79
N PRO A 61 11.15 5.64 -11.52
CA PRO A 61 12.26 4.80 -11.92
C PRO A 61 13.13 4.24 -10.77
N GLN A 62 13.09 4.86 -9.61
CA GLN A 62 13.88 4.46 -8.43
C GLN A 62 13.04 3.81 -7.34
N MET A 63 11.77 3.51 -7.60
CA MET A 63 10.88 2.89 -6.63
C MET A 63 10.25 1.61 -7.15
N VAL A 64 9.95 0.71 -6.23
CA VAL A 64 9.08 -0.45 -6.43
C VAL A 64 8.08 -0.50 -5.30
N VAL A 65 6.79 -0.43 -5.62
CA VAL A 65 5.71 -0.56 -4.64
C VAL A 65 4.80 -1.72 -5.01
N ALA A 66 4.90 -2.79 -4.21
CA ALA A 66 4.04 -3.95 -4.34
C ALA A 66 2.59 -3.61 -3.98
N HIS A 67 1.67 -4.36 -4.57
CA HIS A 67 0.25 -4.22 -4.31
C HIS A 67 -0.25 -5.37 -3.41
N GLU A 68 -0.50 -5.05 -2.15
CA GLU A 68 -1.06 -5.98 -1.15
C GLU A 68 -0.32 -7.32 -1.05
N LEU A 69 1.01 -7.27 -1.06
CA LEU A 69 1.81 -8.47 -0.79
C LEU A 69 1.58 -8.98 0.64
N GLY A 70 1.51 -8.08 1.61
CA GLY A 70 1.34 -8.39 3.03
C GLY A 70 2.66 -8.74 3.71
N VAL A 71 3.62 -7.81 3.73
CA VAL A 71 4.93 -7.97 4.38
C VAL A 71 4.85 -8.57 5.78
N PRO A 72 3.93 -8.14 6.69
CA PRO A 72 3.85 -8.70 8.05
C PRO A 72 3.66 -10.22 8.07
N ARG A 73 2.94 -10.80 7.11
CA ARG A 73 2.70 -12.25 7.00
C ARG A 73 4.02 -13.02 6.79
N TYR A 74 4.89 -12.50 5.94
CA TYR A 74 6.19 -13.12 5.65
C TYR A 74 7.16 -12.96 6.82
N LEU A 75 7.09 -11.84 7.56
CA LEU A 75 7.85 -11.68 8.80
C LEU A 75 7.40 -12.69 9.87
N ALA A 76 6.10 -12.88 10.04
CA ALA A 76 5.55 -13.90 10.94
C ALA A 76 6.00 -15.31 10.56
N ALA A 77 6.14 -15.60 9.27
CA ALA A 77 6.64 -16.86 8.73
C ALA A 77 8.19 -16.94 8.66
N ARG A 78 8.90 -15.99 9.28
CA ARG A 78 10.37 -15.95 9.40
C ARG A 78 11.14 -15.88 8.07
N PHE A 79 10.55 -15.30 7.03
CA PHE A 79 11.28 -15.00 5.79
C PHE A 79 12.40 -14.01 6.07
N SER A 80 13.55 -14.19 5.42
CA SER A 80 14.62 -13.20 5.48
C SER A 80 14.21 -11.90 4.76
N ARG A 81 14.81 -10.76 5.17
CA ARG A 81 14.61 -9.47 4.49
C ARG A 81 14.78 -9.62 2.97
N ARG A 82 15.84 -10.29 2.53
CA ARG A 82 16.15 -10.47 1.11
C ARG A 82 15.05 -11.24 0.35
N GLN A 83 14.50 -12.30 0.95
CA GLN A 83 13.35 -13.01 0.37
C GLN A 83 12.14 -12.09 0.20
N VAL A 84 11.84 -11.27 1.22
CA VAL A 84 10.71 -10.34 1.15
C VAL A 84 10.95 -9.27 0.08
N LEU A 85 12.16 -8.73 -0.07
CA LEU A 85 12.48 -7.79 -1.16
C LEU A 85 12.26 -8.43 -2.54
N CYS A 86 12.67 -9.67 -2.74
CA CYS A 86 12.42 -10.43 -3.97
C CYS A 86 10.92 -10.60 -4.25
N LEU A 87 10.13 -10.87 -3.21
CA LEU A 87 8.67 -11.03 -3.33
C LEU A 87 7.99 -9.69 -3.65
N LEU A 88 8.42 -8.59 -3.05
CA LEU A 88 7.91 -7.24 -3.35
C LEU A 88 8.13 -6.89 -4.83
N ALA A 89 9.37 -7.07 -5.33
CA ALA A 89 9.69 -6.82 -6.71
C ALA A 89 8.93 -7.75 -7.68
N ALA A 90 8.75 -9.02 -7.33
CA ALA A 90 7.99 -9.96 -8.13
C ALA A 90 6.49 -9.64 -8.15
N ASN A 91 5.93 -9.20 -7.02
CA ASN A 91 4.54 -8.76 -6.94
C ASN A 91 4.31 -7.53 -7.81
N ALA A 92 5.13 -6.48 -7.67
CA ALA A 92 4.99 -5.24 -8.45
C ALA A 92 5.03 -5.52 -9.97
N ARG A 93 5.98 -6.37 -10.44
CA ARG A 93 6.04 -6.79 -11.85
C ARG A 93 4.78 -7.49 -12.32
N ARG A 94 4.24 -8.39 -11.51
CA ARG A 94 3.03 -9.14 -11.83
C ARG A 94 1.81 -8.22 -11.93
N GLU A 95 1.69 -7.25 -11.00
CA GLU A 95 0.61 -6.27 -11.03
C GLU A 95 0.72 -5.30 -12.21
N ALA A 96 1.92 -4.88 -12.56
CA ALA A 96 2.17 -4.08 -13.76
C ALA A 96 1.79 -4.85 -15.04
N ALA A 97 2.17 -6.13 -15.15
CA ALA A 97 1.82 -6.98 -16.28
C ALA A 97 0.29 -7.19 -16.43
N ARG A 98 -0.46 -7.05 -15.31
CA ARG A 98 -1.93 -7.07 -15.31
C ARG A 98 -2.56 -5.70 -15.59
N GLY A 99 -1.76 -4.67 -15.88
CA GLY A 99 -2.21 -3.31 -16.17
C GLY A 99 -2.72 -2.57 -14.94
N ARG A 100 -2.30 -2.96 -13.73
CA ARG A 100 -2.74 -2.31 -12.48
C ARG A 100 -4.27 -2.15 -12.39
N ARG A 101 -5.00 -3.17 -12.85
CA ARG A 101 -6.47 -3.14 -12.92
C ARG A 101 -7.10 -3.48 -11.58
N HIS A 102 -8.00 -2.62 -11.15
CA HIS A 102 -8.88 -2.84 -10.01
C HIS A 102 -10.33 -2.71 -10.46
N ILE A 103 -11.15 -3.70 -10.23
CA ILE A 103 -12.57 -3.85 -10.55
C ILE A 103 -13.07 -2.95 -11.72
N HIS A 104 -13.01 -1.62 -11.56
CA HIS A 104 -13.49 -0.64 -12.53
C HIS A 104 -12.43 0.38 -12.99
N TYR A 105 -11.18 0.29 -12.46
CA TYR A 105 -10.15 1.28 -12.72
C TYR A 105 -8.83 0.62 -13.12
N SER A 106 -8.10 1.28 -14.02
CA SER A 106 -6.68 1.02 -14.24
C SER A 106 -5.87 2.16 -13.62
N HIS A 107 -4.85 1.82 -12.86
CA HIS A 107 -3.87 2.76 -12.34
C HIS A 107 -2.54 2.64 -13.12
N ALA A 108 -2.59 2.14 -14.36
CA ALA A 108 -1.45 2.13 -15.24
C ALA A 108 -1.07 3.56 -15.63
N VAL A 109 0.21 3.90 -15.53
CA VAL A 109 0.76 5.19 -15.96
C VAL A 109 1.54 4.95 -17.24
N PRO A 110 1.02 5.39 -18.41
CA PRO A 110 1.65 5.12 -19.70
C PRO A 110 3.09 5.64 -19.76
N GLY A 111 3.98 4.82 -20.33
CA GLY A 111 5.37 5.19 -20.52
C GLY A 111 6.24 5.20 -19.26
N GLN A 112 5.68 4.94 -18.08
CA GLN A 112 6.40 4.97 -16.81
C GLN A 112 6.93 3.59 -16.36
N TRP A 113 7.53 3.51 -15.17
CA TRP A 113 8.37 2.39 -14.73
C TRP A 113 7.65 1.30 -13.95
N GLN A 114 6.34 1.31 -13.84
CA GLN A 114 5.57 0.36 -13.01
C GLN A 114 6.05 -1.09 -13.15
N GLY A 115 6.38 -1.72 -12.02
CA GLY A 115 6.93 -3.07 -11.94
C GLY A 115 8.37 -3.21 -12.46
N ARG A 116 9.00 -2.12 -12.85
CA ARG A 116 10.40 -2.03 -13.32
C ARG A 116 11.12 -0.95 -12.52
N PHE A 117 12.43 -0.91 -12.59
CA PHE A 117 13.24 0.12 -11.94
C PHE A 117 14.58 0.30 -12.63
N ARG A 118 15.17 1.45 -12.40
CA ARG A 118 16.57 1.77 -12.64
C ARG A 118 17.09 2.42 -11.38
N ASP A 119 18.22 1.94 -10.84
CA ASP A 119 18.83 2.47 -9.61
C ASP A 119 17.84 2.45 -8.41
N LEU A 120 17.33 1.27 -8.06
CA LEU A 120 16.30 1.10 -7.03
C LEU A 120 16.79 1.61 -5.67
N ARG A 121 16.12 2.64 -5.15
CA ARG A 121 16.38 3.24 -3.84
C ARG A 121 15.28 2.98 -2.82
N VAL A 122 14.04 2.86 -3.29
CA VAL A 122 12.87 2.67 -2.42
C VAL A 122 12.12 1.42 -2.84
N ILE A 123 11.83 0.54 -1.87
CA ILE A 123 10.96 -0.60 -2.10
C ILE A 123 9.89 -0.67 -1.02
N GLY A 124 8.66 -1.04 -1.37
CA GLY A 124 7.57 -1.00 -0.41
C GLY A 124 6.38 -1.87 -0.72
N ASP A 125 5.40 -1.82 0.18
CA ASP A 125 4.13 -2.55 0.09
C ASP A 125 2.94 -1.64 0.37
N LYS A 126 2.05 -1.54 -0.60
CA LYS A 126 0.77 -0.86 -0.44
C LYS A 126 -0.26 -1.84 0.14
N HIS A 127 -0.30 -1.96 1.46
CA HIS A 127 -1.25 -2.83 2.16
C HIS A 127 -1.72 -2.21 3.49
N GLY A 128 -2.30 -0.98 3.44
CA GLY A 128 -2.61 -0.19 4.63
C GLY A 128 -3.49 -0.91 5.65
N GLU A 129 -4.68 -1.31 5.26
CA GLU A 129 -5.63 -2.06 6.09
C GLU A 129 -5.05 -3.41 6.55
N GLY A 130 -4.50 -4.18 5.61
CA GLY A 130 -3.97 -5.51 5.92
C GLY A 130 -2.73 -5.47 6.82
N PHE A 131 -1.96 -4.37 6.79
CA PHE A 131 -0.90 -4.14 7.76
C PHE A 131 -1.49 -3.99 9.17
N LEU A 132 -2.48 -3.12 9.35
CA LEU A 132 -3.13 -2.90 10.66
C LEU A 132 -3.79 -4.18 11.20
N LEU A 133 -4.49 -4.94 10.37
CA LEU A 133 -5.08 -6.21 10.77
C LEU A 133 -4.03 -7.23 11.21
N SER A 134 -2.88 -7.26 10.53
CA SER A 134 -1.77 -8.13 10.90
C SER A 134 -1.18 -7.76 12.26
N VAL A 135 -1.02 -6.46 12.52
CA VAL A 135 -0.54 -5.93 13.81
C VAL A 135 -1.58 -6.15 14.92
N GLN A 136 -2.87 -5.96 14.63
CA GLN A 136 -3.94 -6.24 15.58
C GLN A 136 -3.91 -7.70 16.06
N ALA A 137 -3.68 -8.62 15.14
CA ALA A 137 -3.55 -10.04 15.47
C ALA A 137 -2.22 -10.39 16.15
N ARG A 138 -1.15 -9.64 15.88
CA ARG A 138 0.22 -9.89 16.36
C ARG A 138 0.95 -8.57 16.61
N PRO A 139 0.78 -7.92 17.77
CA PRO A 139 1.34 -6.57 18.05
C PRO A 139 2.85 -6.46 17.91
N TRP A 140 3.59 -7.56 18.14
CA TRP A 140 5.04 -7.63 18.00
C TRP A 140 5.57 -7.41 16.56
N LEU A 141 4.69 -7.52 15.55
CA LEU A 141 5.08 -7.37 14.14
C LEU A 141 5.59 -5.96 13.81
N THR A 142 5.09 -4.92 14.47
CA THR A 142 5.60 -3.56 14.25
C THR A 142 7.08 -3.45 14.63
N ALA A 143 7.45 -3.90 15.83
CA ALA A 143 8.84 -3.85 16.29
C ALA A 143 9.76 -4.69 15.38
N THR A 144 9.34 -5.91 15.04
CA THR A 144 10.10 -6.78 14.12
C THR A 144 10.29 -6.15 12.74
N LEU A 145 9.27 -5.45 12.24
CA LEU A 145 9.35 -4.75 10.96
C LEU A 145 10.34 -3.59 11.03
N LEU A 146 10.23 -2.76 12.07
CA LEU A 146 11.14 -1.62 12.28
C LEU A 146 12.60 -2.07 12.40
N GLU A 147 12.87 -3.20 13.05
CA GLU A 147 14.20 -3.78 13.14
C GLU A 147 14.71 -4.29 11.79
N ARG A 148 13.93 -5.13 11.10
CA ARG A 148 14.38 -5.84 9.90
C ARG A 148 14.35 -5.02 8.62
N PHE A 149 13.51 -3.98 8.57
CA PHE A 149 13.33 -3.09 7.43
C PHE A 149 13.80 -1.68 7.74
N ALA A 150 14.75 -1.52 8.64
CA ALA A 150 15.36 -0.21 8.90
C ALA A 150 16.14 0.30 7.66
N PRO A 151 15.98 1.57 7.27
CA PRO A 151 14.96 2.48 7.77
C PRO A 151 13.60 2.27 7.08
N ALA A 152 12.54 2.10 7.89
CA ALA A 152 11.17 1.99 7.41
C ALA A 152 10.48 3.36 7.45
N TYR A 153 9.79 3.71 6.36
CA TYR A 153 9.00 4.92 6.20
C TYR A 153 7.55 4.55 5.97
N PHE A 154 6.64 5.26 6.61
CA PHE A 154 5.22 4.96 6.55
C PHE A 154 4.45 6.07 5.86
N ILE A 155 3.53 5.72 4.98
CA ILE A 155 2.57 6.63 4.36
C ILE A 155 1.20 6.30 4.93
N HIS A 156 0.61 7.26 5.61
CA HIS A 156 -0.76 7.21 6.09
C HIS A 156 -1.63 8.06 5.18
N VAL A 157 -2.37 7.41 4.30
CA VAL A 157 -3.35 8.10 3.47
C VAL A 157 -4.66 8.23 4.24
N VAL A 158 -5.11 9.46 4.43
CA VAL A 158 -6.40 9.77 5.07
C VAL A 158 -7.37 10.33 4.04
N ARG A 159 -8.63 10.02 4.23
CA ARG A 159 -9.76 10.48 3.43
C ARG A 159 -10.91 10.84 4.36
N ASN A 160 -11.84 11.67 3.88
CA ASN A 160 -13.09 11.93 4.60
C ASN A 160 -13.70 10.60 5.07
N PRO A 161 -13.90 10.39 6.38
CA PRO A 161 -14.36 9.11 6.91
C PRO A 161 -15.76 8.72 6.41
N TYR A 162 -16.63 9.70 6.15
CA TYR A 162 -17.96 9.43 5.59
C TYR A 162 -17.88 8.84 4.17
N ASP A 163 -17.00 9.36 3.33
CA ASP A 163 -16.75 8.84 1.98
C ASP A 163 -16.16 7.42 2.03
N ALA A 164 -15.26 7.17 2.96
CA ALA A 164 -14.64 5.87 3.13
C ALA A 164 -15.66 4.83 3.62
N LEU A 165 -16.49 5.19 4.62
CA LEU A 165 -17.57 4.34 5.15
C LEU A 165 -18.62 4.06 4.08
N ALA A 166 -19.09 5.08 3.36
CA ALA A 166 -20.04 4.92 2.26
C ALA A 166 -19.50 3.98 1.19
N SER A 167 -18.22 4.11 0.82
CA SER A 167 -17.56 3.23 -0.15
C SER A 167 -17.42 1.78 0.36
N VAL A 168 -17.33 1.56 1.66
CA VAL A 168 -17.34 0.19 2.24
C VAL A 168 -18.75 -0.37 2.26
N ALA A 169 -19.74 0.40 2.65
CA ALA A 169 -21.14 -0.02 2.72
C ALA A 169 -21.70 -0.41 1.33
N THR A 170 -21.36 0.35 0.28
CA THR A 170 -21.79 0.10 -1.09
C THR A 170 -20.99 -0.98 -1.81
N SER A 171 -19.86 -1.42 -1.26
CA SER A 171 -19.05 -2.47 -1.86
C SER A 171 -19.77 -3.82 -1.75
N SER A 172 -20.16 -4.39 -2.88
CA SER A 172 -20.82 -5.70 -3.01
C SER A 172 -20.11 -6.85 -2.28
N LYS A 173 -18.82 -6.70 -1.99
CA LYS A 173 -18.04 -7.69 -1.26
C LYS A 173 -18.20 -7.62 0.27
N ARG A 174 -18.75 -6.55 0.82
CA ARG A 174 -18.76 -6.32 2.27
C ARG A 174 -20.13 -6.12 2.90
N GLY A 175 -21.19 -5.78 2.15
CA GLY A 175 -22.61 -5.70 2.57
C GLY A 175 -22.83 -5.58 4.10
N GLN A 176 -22.11 -4.65 4.77
CA GLN A 176 -22.10 -4.54 6.23
C GLN A 176 -23.09 -3.49 6.67
N SER A 177 -23.75 -3.71 7.81
CA SER A 177 -24.52 -2.65 8.43
C SER A 177 -23.59 -1.47 8.80
N PRO A 178 -24.08 -0.23 8.81
CA PRO A 178 -23.30 0.95 9.18
C PRO A 178 -22.57 0.78 10.53
N GLU A 179 -23.23 0.21 11.53
CA GLU A 179 -22.69 0.02 12.88
C GLU A 179 -21.47 -0.93 12.85
N ARG A 180 -21.55 -2.00 12.05
CA ARG A 180 -20.43 -2.94 11.88
C ARG A 180 -19.26 -2.29 11.14
N ALA A 181 -19.55 -1.47 10.15
CA ALA A 181 -18.52 -0.72 9.44
C ALA A 181 -17.84 0.28 10.38
N ILE A 182 -18.58 1.01 11.20
CA ILE A 182 -18.04 1.94 12.20
C ILE A 182 -17.14 1.20 13.19
N ALA A 183 -17.65 0.13 13.83
CA ALA A 183 -16.86 -0.66 14.79
C ALA A 183 -15.56 -1.24 14.17
N TYR A 184 -15.63 -1.61 12.89
CA TYR A 184 -14.45 -2.07 12.15
C TYR A 184 -13.41 -0.96 11.98
N PHE A 185 -13.83 0.24 11.55
CA PHE A 185 -12.94 1.39 11.41
C PHE A 185 -12.35 1.81 12.76
N GLU A 186 -13.15 1.85 13.83
CA GLU A 186 -12.64 2.13 15.19
C GLU A 186 -11.53 1.17 15.60
N GLY A 187 -11.71 -0.14 15.34
CA GLY A 187 -10.68 -1.15 15.61
C GLY A 187 -9.39 -0.89 14.85
N LEU A 188 -9.50 -0.52 13.56
CA LEU A 188 -8.34 -0.15 12.74
C LEU A 188 -7.65 1.12 13.25
N TYR A 189 -8.41 2.16 13.62
CA TYR A 189 -7.84 3.41 14.13
C TYR A 189 -7.16 3.23 15.48
N ARG A 190 -7.71 2.43 16.40
CA ARG A 190 -7.01 2.06 17.65
C ARG A 190 -5.67 1.39 17.37
N THR A 191 -5.64 0.45 16.42
CA THR A 191 -4.39 -0.22 16.02
C THR A 191 -3.42 0.76 15.36
N LEU A 192 -3.92 1.68 14.53
CA LEU A 192 -3.13 2.73 13.92
C LEU A 192 -2.43 3.61 14.95
N GLU A 193 -3.13 4.02 16.01
CA GLU A 193 -2.54 4.83 17.09
C GLU A 193 -1.44 4.05 17.83
N LEU A 194 -1.63 2.75 18.06
CA LEU A 194 -0.57 1.90 18.65
C LEU A 194 0.66 1.82 17.75
N VAL A 195 0.47 1.73 16.42
CA VAL A 195 1.59 1.74 15.47
C VAL A 195 2.28 3.10 15.46
N ARG A 196 1.50 4.19 15.38
CA ARG A 196 2.04 5.57 15.38
C ARG A 196 2.89 5.86 16.61
N GLY A 197 2.45 5.39 17.77
CA GLY A 197 3.22 5.55 19.03
C GLY A 197 4.58 4.85 19.03
N GLN A 198 4.85 3.95 18.08
CA GLN A 198 6.13 3.27 17.92
C GLN A 198 7.01 3.90 16.82
N LEU A 199 6.51 4.88 16.08
CA LEU A 199 7.22 5.52 14.99
C LEU A 199 7.81 6.86 15.42
N ALA A 200 9.03 7.14 14.99
CA ALA A 200 9.56 8.49 15.04
C ALA A 200 8.75 9.39 14.09
N PRO A 201 8.45 10.64 14.46
CA PRO A 201 7.59 11.53 13.66
C PRO A 201 8.01 11.67 12.20
N GLU A 202 9.31 11.74 11.94
CA GLU A 202 9.90 11.86 10.60
C GLU A 202 9.76 10.57 9.76
N ARG A 203 9.28 9.48 10.35
CA ARG A 203 9.04 8.20 9.68
C ARG A 203 7.59 8.00 9.26
N LEU A 204 6.73 8.98 9.51
CA LEU A 204 5.32 8.95 9.17
C LEU A 204 4.93 10.17 8.32
N PHE A 205 4.49 9.93 7.09
CA PHE A 205 3.97 10.95 6.19
C PHE A 205 2.46 10.85 6.11
N LEU A 206 1.77 11.94 6.46
CA LEU A 206 0.33 12.05 6.36
C LEU A 206 -0.05 12.65 5.00
N LEU A 207 -0.72 11.85 4.17
CA LEU A 207 -1.22 12.26 2.87
C LEU A 207 -2.74 12.38 2.90
N ARG A 208 -3.26 13.60 2.79
CA ARG A 208 -4.71 13.85 2.65
C ARG A 208 -5.13 13.61 1.22
N PHE A 209 -6.03 12.64 1.01
CA PHE A 209 -6.41 12.20 -0.32
C PHE A 209 -7.12 13.28 -1.13
N GLU A 210 -7.95 14.10 -0.49
CA GLU A 210 -8.63 15.24 -1.13
C GLU A 210 -7.60 16.26 -1.64
N GLN A 211 -6.65 16.65 -0.82
CA GLN A 211 -5.56 17.55 -1.22
C GLN A 211 -4.69 16.97 -2.33
N PHE A 212 -4.52 15.63 -2.31
CA PHE A 212 -3.83 14.95 -3.39
C PHE A 212 -4.62 15.05 -4.72
N LEU A 213 -5.93 14.94 -4.69
CA LEU A 213 -6.75 15.08 -5.91
C LEU A 213 -6.77 16.51 -6.44
N GLU A 214 -6.69 17.52 -5.56
CA GLU A 214 -6.64 18.95 -5.92
C GLU A 214 -5.28 19.34 -6.55
N ALA A 215 -4.19 18.80 -6.02
CA ALA A 215 -2.82 19.14 -6.42
C ALA A 215 -1.94 17.88 -6.55
N PRO A 216 -2.26 16.95 -7.51
CA PRO A 216 -1.63 15.64 -7.55
C PRO A 216 -0.12 15.70 -7.83
N ARG A 217 0.32 16.67 -8.62
CA ARG A 217 1.71 16.87 -8.99
C ARG A 217 2.55 17.28 -7.78
N GLU A 218 2.08 18.28 -7.05
CA GLU A 218 2.75 18.83 -5.86
C GLU A 218 2.79 17.79 -4.72
N ARG A 219 1.66 17.16 -4.43
CA ARG A 219 1.58 16.15 -3.37
C ARG A 219 2.39 14.90 -3.68
N LEU A 220 2.50 14.52 -4.96
CA LEU A 220 3.37 13.42 -5.36
C LEU A 220 4.84 13.79 -5.23
N ALA A 221 5.23 15.02 -5.60
CA ALA A 221 6.59 15.52 -5.42
C ALA A 221 6.99 15.54 -3.94
N GLU A 222 6.13 16.01 -3.04
CA GLU A 222 6.34 15.97 -1.59
C GLU A 222 6.52 14.53 -1.08
N THR A 223 5.71 13.60 -1.60
CA THR A 223 5.82 12.19 -1.22
C THR A 223 7.15 11.58 -1.69
N CYS A 224 7.62 11.93 -2.89
CA CYS A 224 8.93 11.53 -3.40
C CYS A 224 10.06 12.10 -2.54
N ALA A 225 10.00 13.39 -2.20
CA ALA A 225 10.97 14.05 -1.33
C ALA A 225 11.05 13.40 0.06
N TYR A 226 9.88 13.08 0.65
CA TYR A 226 9.80 12.33 1.90
C TYR A 226 10.49 10.96 1.78
N LEU A 227 10.33 10.28 0.65
CA LEU A 227 10.97 9.00 0.37
C LEU A 227 12.44 9.15 -0.10
N GLY A 228 12.96 10.37 -0.20
CA GLY A 228 14.36 10.66 -0.51
C GLY A 228 14.75 10.41 -1.96
N VAL A 229 13.83 10.61 -2.88
CA VAL A 229 14.06 10.56 -4.32
C VAL A 229 13.57 11.83 -4.99
N ASP A 230 14.25 12.23 -6.07
CA ASP A 230 13.82 13.35 -6.90
C ASP A 230 12.59 12.94 -7.72
N ALA A 231 11.70 13.88 -8.00
CA ALA A 231 10.52 13.65 -8.81
C ALA A 231 10.66 14.32 -10.18
N PRO A 232 11.08 13.60 -11.24
CA PRO A 232 11.23 14.15 -12.57
C PRO A 232 9.92 14.74 -13.11
N ALA A 233 9.97 15.89 -13.80
CA ALA A 233 8.77 16.58 -14.30
C ALA A 233 7.90 15.66 -15.17
N GLY A 234 8.49 14.92 -16.11
CA GLY A 234 7.74 14.02 -16.98
C GLY A 234 7.06 12.85 -16.24
N TYR A 235 7.64 12.39 -15.12
CA TYR A 235 6.98 11.41 -14.23
C TYR A 235 5.77 12.05 -13.52
N LEU A 236 5.95 13.25 -12.97
CA LEU A 236 4.87 13.96 -12.28
C LEU A 236 3.71 14.27 -13.23
N ASP A 237 4.00 14.73 -14.45
CA ASP A 237 3.00 15.03 -15.47
C ASP A 237 2.21 13.78 -15.88
N ALA A 238 2.89 12.69 -16.16
CA ALA A 238 2.27 11.43 -16.53
C ALA A 238 1.38 10.87 -15.40
N CYS A 239 1.83 10.98 -14.14
CA CYS A 239 1.05 10.57 -12.99
C CYS A 239 -0.18 11.47 -12.76
N ALA A 240 -0.02 12.79 -12.86
CA ALA A 240 -1.13 13.73 -12.71
C ALA A 240 -2.21 13.53 -13.78
N ALA A 241 -1.80 13.23 -15.01
CA ALA A 241 -2.73 13.00 -16.13
C ALA A 241 -3.73 11.86 -15.85
N ILE A 242 -3.32 10.77 -15.20
CA ILE A 242 -4.25 9.68 -14.88
C ILE A 242 -5.14 9.98 -13.68
N VAL A 243 -4.75 10.91 -12.81
CA VAL A 243 -5.60 11.37 -11.69
C VAL A 243 -6.73 12.23 -12.22
N LEU A 244 -6.45 13.16 -13.12
CA LEU A 244 -7.43 14.10 -13.70
C LEU A 244 -8.40 13.46 -14.68
N THR A 245 -8.03 12.35 -15.33
CA THR A 245 -8.87 11.64 -16.29
C THR A 245 -9.84 10.65 -15.65
N ARG A 246 -9.97 10.63 -14.30
CA ARG A 246 -10.92 9.74 -13.64
C ARG A 246 -12.36 10.07 -14.05
N PRO A 247 -13.09 9.14 -14.66
CA PRO A 247 -14.52 9.30 -14.83
C PRO A 247 -15.22 9.11 -13.50
N GLY A 248 -16.05 10.10 -13.13
CA GLY A 248 -17.08 9.94 -12.13
C GLY A 248 -16.68 10.23 -10.69
N ASP A 249 -17.01 11.42 -10.27
CA ASP A 249 -17.21 11.76 -8.88
C ASP A 249 -18.34 10.86 -8.33
N GLN A 250 -17.98 9.83 -7.56
CA GLN A 250 -18.98 8.94 -6.93
C GLN A 250 -19.75 9.62 -5.79
N ARG A 251 -19.56 10.93 -5.57
CA ARG A 251 -20.32 11.73 -4.60
C ARG A 251 -21.80 11.79 -4.90
N GLY A 252 -22.22 11.51 -6.16
CA GLY A 252 -23.64 11.50 -6.55
C GLY A 252 -24.42 10.24 -6.16
N LEU A 253 -23.80 9.22 -5.60
CA LEU A 253 -24.44 7.93 -5.32
C LEU A 253 -24.77 7.67 -3.84
N VAL A 254 -24.38 8.57 -2.93
CA VAL A 254 -24.73 8.47 -1.51
C VAL A 254 -25.27 9.80 -1.04
N GLN A 255 -26.55 10.05 -1.27
CA GLN A 255 -27.30 10.98 -0.45
C GLN A 255 -27.45 10.32 0.92
N CYS A 256 -26.60 10.71 1.87
CA CYS A 256 -26.92 10.52 3.27
C CYS A 256 -27.97 11.58 3.59
N ASP A 257 -29.21 11.18 3.82
CA ASP A 257 -30.20 12.03 4.45
C ASP A 257 -29.62 12.49 5.79
N ALA A 258 -29.30 13.78 5.87
CA ALA A 258 -28.81 14.43 7.09
C ALA A 258 -29.97 14.73 8.05
N ALA A 259 -30.87 13.76 8.23
CA ALA A 259 -32.01 13.88 9.12
C ALA A 259 -32.25 12.51 9.81
N ALA A 260 -31.51 12.28 10.88
CA ALA A 260 -31.91 11.47 12.02
C ALA A 260 -30.99 11.76 13.21
#